data_7ea222a5d8d264b5dbbe6aab528e03e9
#
_entry.id   7ea222a5d8d264b5dbbe6aab528e03e9
#
_cell.length_a   1.000
_cell.length_b   1.000
_cell.length_c   1.000
_cell.angle_alpha   90.00
_cell.angle_beta   90.00
_cell.angle_gamma   90.00
#
_symmetry.space_group_name_H-M   'P 1'
#
loop_
_entity.id
_entity.type
_entity.pdbx_description
1 polymer ?
#
loop_
_entity_poly.entity_id
_entity_poly.type
_entity_poly.pdbx_seq_one_letter_code
_entity_poly.pdbx_strand_id
1 'polypeptide(L)'
;METIRDLVPPPHIQGIKHFVDYALVDEILRSKHFRQGSHQESQPFFGDSLLTIDHDVHFERRRLQAPLFRKEALEYYEHKELLPLISKALEECKEKRDENGVVRADLCALVRTMLARISAVTTGIDGVDTQERTDAFRNYIEQLGTGATVEWSTEDHGEVISRILQIREGFVKEFYGPSVERRVGLIKEFENGNLSEEELPRDLITLMYLHWNENWDEELPLRESTLYLVASSQTTTHAVPHLMIHLHEWFQEHPEDYEKRFDRDFLKQAGHEAIRLHLPSPALLRIALQDVTLSNDVEIKEGERVACLFTPANRDKTVFGNDARSFNPYR
;
A
#
# COMPACT_ATOMS: atom_id res chain seq x y z
N MET A 1 -20.08 -16.02 -7.22
CA MET A 1 -20.37 -16.69 -5.93
C MET A 1 -20.05 -15.72 -4.82
N GLU A 2 -21.08 -15.21 -4.10
CA GLU A 2 -20.82 -14.42 -2.89
C GLU A 2 -20.14 -15.33 -1.87
N THR A 3 -18.92 -15.05 -1.51
CA THR A 3 -18.28 -15.77 -0.42
C THR A 3 -18.90 -15.28 0.91
N ILE A 4 -19.10 -16.18 1.86
CA ILE A 4 -19.61 -15.88 3.21
C ILE A 4 -18.80 -14.72 3.85
N ARG A 5 -17.56 -14.52 3.46
CA ARG A 5 -16.68 -13.41 3.88
C ARG A 5 -17.22 -12.02 3.55
N ASP A 6 -18.08 -11.89 2.52
CA ASP A 6 -18.68 -10.60 2.13
C ASP A 6 -19.84 -10.20 3.06
N LEU A 7 -20.33 -11.11 3.91
CA LEU A 7 -21.54 -10.95 4.72
C LEU A 7 -21.27 -10.85 6.23
N VAL A 8 -20.10 -11.28 6.71
CA VAL A 8 -19.78 -11.27 8.14
C VAL A 8 -18.62 -10.30 8.40
N PRO A 9 -18.86 -9.23 9.16
CA PRO A 9 -17.80 -8.31 9.54
C PRO A 9 -16.67 -9.05 10.29
N PRO A 10 -15.41 -8.70 10.05
CA PRO A 10 -14.29 -9.22 10.82
C PRO A 10 -14.52 -9.05 12.34
N PRO A 11 -14.02 -9.96 13.19
CA PRO A 11 -14.31 -9.93 14.63
C PRO A 11 -14.04 -8.60 15.32
N HIS A 12 -12.96 -7.90 14.97
CA HIS A 12 -12.55 -6.63 15.58
C HIS A 12 -13.47 -5.43 15.25
N ILE A 13 -14.38 -5.57 14.29
CA ILE A 13 -15.39 -4.55 13.97
C ILE A 13 -16.82 -5.00 14.28
N GLN A 14 -16.98 -6.16 14.90
CA GLN A 14 -18.28 -6.59 15.41
C GLN A 14 -18.73 -5.66 16.56
N GLY A 15 -19.99 -5.26 16.54
CA GLY A 15 -20.56 -4.40 17.58
C GLY A 15 -20.39 -2.88 17.34
N ILE A 16 -19.70 -2.46 16.29
CA ILE A 16 -19.67 -1.06 15.86
C ILE A 16 -20.64 -0.82 14.68
N LYS A 17 -21.05 0.43 14.46
CA LYS A 17 -21.88 0.77 13.30
C LYS A 17 -21.12 0.57 12.01
N HIS A 18 -21.72 -0.11 11.04
CA HIS A 18 -21.17 -0.35 9.72
C HIS A 18 -21.92 0.47 8.66
N PHE A 19 -21.16 1.14 7.81
CA PHE A 19 -21.68 1.88 6.66
C PHE A 19 -21.25 1.15 5.37
N VAL A 20 -22.24 0.82 4.55
CA VAL A 20 -22.08 -0.01 3.33
C VAL A 20 -22.57 0.73 2.08
N ASP A 21 -23.36 1.78 2.26
CA ASP A 21 -23.86 2.65 1.21
C ASP A 21 -22.74 3.58 0.75
N TYR A 22 -22.56 3.73 -0.57
CA TYR A 22 -21.46 4.54 -1.12
C TYR A 22 -21.53 6.00 -0.66
N ALA A 23 -22.72 6.60 -0.67
CA ALA A 23 -22.88 8.01 -0.33
C ALA A 23 -22.54 8.28 1.15
N LEU A 24 -22.98 7.39 2.06
CA LEU A 24 -22.65 7.51 3.48
C LEU A 24 -21.17 7.26 3.77
N VAL A 25 -20.58 6.29 3.10
CA VAL A 25 -19.14 6.03 3.20
C VAL A 25 -18.33 7.25 2.72
N ASP A 26 -18.70 7.84 1.58
CA ASP A 26 -18.04 9.05 1.05
C ASP A 26 -18.24 10.25 1.99
N GLU A 27 -19.45 10.43 2.54
CA GLU A 27 -19.76 11.48 3.52
C GLU A 27 -18.85 11.38 4.76
N ILE A 28 -18.75 10.21 5.37
CA ILE A 28 -17.91 9.98 6.55
C ILE A 28 -16.44 10.21 6.23
N LEU A 29 -15.95 9.69 5.10
CA LEU A 29 -14.53 9.78 4.74
C LEU A 29 -14.08 11.19 4.40
N ARG A 30 -14.97 12.04 3.86
CA ARG A 30 -14.68 13.44 3.53
C ARG A 30 -14.91 14.39 4.69
N SER A 31 -15.59 13.95 5.73
CA SER A 31 -15.94 14.80 6.86
C SER A 31 -14.73 15.06 7.77
N LYS A 32 -14.49 16.35 8.06
CA LYS A 32 -13.49 16.79 9.04
C LYS A 32 -13.86 16.48 10.49
N HIS A 33 -15.09 16.04 10.73
CA HIS A 33 -15.57 15.66 12.05
C HIS A 33 -15.22 14.24 12.45
N PHE A 34 -14.48 13.54 11.60
CA PHE A 34 -13.93 12.22 11.89
C PHE A 34 -12.42 12.22 11.79
N ARG A 35 -11.77 11.39 12.60
CA ARG A 35 -10.34 11.08 12.50
C ARG A 35 -10.12 9.62 12.17
N GLN A 36 -8.87 9.26 11.85
CA GLN A 36 -8.45 7.87 11.65
C GLN A 36 -8.77 7.03 12.89
N GLY A 37 -9.50 5.94 12.69
CA GLY A 37 -9.94 5.03 13.74
C GLY A 37 -9.35 3.64 13.67
N SER A 38 -8.59 3.33 12.60
CA SER A 38 -7.81 2.10 12.46
C SER A 38 -6.43 2.27 13.08
N HIS A 39 -5.71 1.17 13.25
CA HIS A 39 -4.29 1.17 13.65
C HIS A 39 -4.02 1.74 15.05
N GLN A 40 -5.00 1.66 15.97
CA GLN A 40 -4.81 2.16 17.33
C GLN A 40 -3.74 1.35 18.11
N GLU A 41 -3.68 0.04 17.85
CA GLU A 41 -2.70 -0.85 18.48
C GLU A 41 -1.39 -0.94 17.70
N SER A 42 -1.34 -0.37 16.52
CA SER A 42 -0.15 -0.33 15.67
C SER A 42 0.78 0.86 15.97
N GLN A 43 0.47 1.67 16.99
CA GLN A 43 1.24 2.86 17.35
C GLN A 43 2.74 2.60 17.57
N PRO A 44 3.20 1.47 18.17
CA PRO A 44 4.61 1.18 18.32
C PRO A 44 5.38 1.09 17.00
N PHE A 45 4.68 0.81 15.89
CA PHE A 45 5.29 0.60 14.57
C PHE A 45 5.06 1.75 13.60
N PHE A 46 3.91 2.41 13.71
CA PHE A 46 3.42 3.40 12.73
C PHE A 46 2.98 4.72 13.38
N GLY A 47 3.18 4.87 14.70
CA GLY A 47 2.81 6.10 15.40
C GLY A 47 3.43 7.33 14.76
N ASP A 48 2.65 8.41 14.66
CA ASP A 48 3.01 9.67 14.01
C ASP A 48 3.40 9.60 12.52
N SER A 49 3.29 8.41 11.89
CA SER A 49 3.42 8.28 10.45
C SER A 49 2.16 8.75 9.72
N LEU A 50 2.22 8.93 8.40
CA LEU A 50 1.08 9.29 7.54
C LEU A 50 -0.15 8.41 7.73
N LEU A 51 0.03 7.18 8.20
CA LEU A 51 -1.07 6.23 8.45
C LEU A 51 -1.94 6.63 9.64
N THR A 52 -1.35 7.28 10.64
CA THR A 52 -1.96 7.48 11.97
C THR A 52 -2.22 8.93 12.34
N ILE A 53 -1.70 9.88 11.56
CA ILE A 53 -1.92 11.33 11.75
C ILE A 53 -3.10 11.82 10.90
N ASP A 54 -3.67 12.94 11.32
CA ASP A 54 -4.85 13.55 10.70
C ASP A 54 -4.66 15.05 10.43
N HIS A 55 -5.57 15.61 9.65
CA HIS A 55 -5.76 17.06 9.44
C HIS A 55 -4.47 17.80 9.02
N ASP A 56 -4.14 18.90 9.69
CA ASP A 56 -3.04 19.80 9.28
C ASP A 56 -1.68 19.09 9.33
N VAL A 57 -1.43 18.29 10.35
CA VAL A 57 -0.17 17.53 10.48
C VAL A 57 -0.02 16.52 9.32
N HIS A 58 -1.12 15.86 8.93
CA HIS A 58 -1.14 14.98 7.77
C HIS A 58 -0.88 15.75 6.48
N PHE A 59 -1.49 16.95 6.30
CA PHE A 59 -1.26 17.76 5.10
C PHE A 59 0.19 18.25 5.00
N GLU A 60 0.80 18.66 6.11
CA GLU A 60 2.20 19.06 6.14
C GLU A 60 3.13 17.90 5.76
N ARG A 61 2.90 16.71 6.34
CA ARG A 61 3.67 15.51 6.03
C ARG A 61 3.48 15.08 4.57
N ARG A 62 2.26 15.11 4.05
CA ARG A 62 1.96 14.84 2.64
C ARG A 62 2.64 15.83 1.71
N ARG A 63 2.71 17.10 2.07
CA ARG A 63 3.42 18.12 1.26
C ARG A 63 4.91 17.83 1.17
N LEU A 64 5.52 17.44 2.29
CA LEU A 64 6.93 17.02 2.31
C LEU A 64 7.18 15.85 1.37
N GLN A 65 6.34 14.82 1.41
CA GLN A 65 6.53 13.60 0.63
C GLN A 65 6.00 13.68 -0.81
N ALA A 66 5.27 14.74 -1.16
CA ALA A 66 4.68 14.92 -2.49
C ALA A 66 5.69 14.83 -3.66
N PRO A 67 6.97 15.26 -3.55
CA PRO A 67 7.95 15.10 -4.61
C PRO A 67 8.12 13.67 -5.11
N LEU A 68 7.94 12.64 -4.24
CA LEU A 68 8.05 11.22 -4.60
C LEU A 68 6.89 10.73 -5.51
N PHE A 69 5.78 11.48 -5.57
CA PHE A 69 4.57 11.12 -6.31
C PHE A 69 4.28 12.06 -7.49
N ARG A 70 5.17 13.01 -7.78
CA ARG A 70 5.03 13.86 -8.95
C ARG A 70 5.22 13.05 -10.23
N LYS A 71 4.64 13.54 -11.32
CA LYS A 71 4.68 12.86 -12.61
C LYS A 71 6.10 12.50 -13.04
N GLU A 72 7.05 13.41 -12.86
CA GLU A 72 8.46 13.20 -13.21
C GLU A 72 9.13 12.11 -12.37
N ALA A 73 8.77 12.01 -11.08
CA ALA A 73 9.28 10.96 -10.21
C ALA A 73 8.67 9.59 -10.59
N LEU A 74 7.37 9.55 -10.87
CA LEU A 74 6.69 8.32 -11.30
C LEU A 74 7.24 7.83 -12.65
N GLU A 75 7.48 8.72 -13.62
CA GLU A 75 8.12 8.40 -14.90
C GLU A 75 9.56 7.89 -14.70
N TYR A 76 10.31 8.51 -13.80
CA TYR A 76 11.65 8.03 -13.43
C TYR A 76 11.59 6.60 -12.88
N TYR A 77 10.75 6.33 -11.85
CA TYR A 77 10.62 4.98 -11.28
C TYR A 77 10.12 3.97 -12.32
N GLU A 78 9.17 4.33 -13.16
CA GLU A 78 8.67 3.45 -14.22
C GLU A 78 9.79 3.03 -15.18
N HIS A 79 10.53 3.99 -15.72
CA HIS A 79 11.49 3.73 -16.78
C HIS A 79 12.87 3.30 -16.30
N LYS A 80 13.32 3.81 -15.14
CA LYS A 80 14.67 3.55 -14.65
C LYS A 80 14.75 2.37 -13.69
N GLU A 81 13.65 2.09 -12.98
CA GLU A 81 13.64 1.07 -11.93
C GLU A 81 12.70 -0.09 -12.27
N LEU A 82 11.40 0.19 -12.47
CA LEU A 82 10.38 -0.86 -12.57
C LEU A 82 10.50 -1.68 -13.86
N LEU A 83 10.59 -1.04 -15.02
CA LEU A 83 10.66 -1.75 -16.31
C LEU A 83 11.91 -2.63 -16.42
N PRO A 84 13.13 -2.19 -16.04
CA PRO A 84 14.30 -3.07 -15.99
C PRO A 84 14.12 -4.26 -15.04
N LEU A 85 13.55 -4.06 -13.85
CA LEU A 85 13.27 -5.13 -12.88
C LEU A 85 12.28 -6.16 -13.44
N ILE A 86 11.20 -5.72 -14.07
CA ILE A 86 10.21 -6.60 -14.69
C ILE A 86 10.86 -7.39 -15.83
N SER A 87 11.59 -6.71 -16.72
CA SER A 87 12.26 -7.36 -17.86
C SER A 87 13.23 -8.45 -17.38
N LYS A 88 14.06 -8.16 -16.38
CA LYS A 88 14.97 -9.12 -15.78
C LYS A 88 14.23 -10.33 -15.20
N ALA A 89 13.18 -10.09 -14.40
CA ALA A 89 12.40 -11.15 -13.78
C ALA A 89 11.72 -12.06 -14.84
N LEU A 90 11.22 -11.48 -15.94
CA LEU A 90 10.63 -12.24 -17.05
C LEU A 90 11.67 -13.05 -17.81
N GLU A 91 12.89 -12.52 -18.05
CA GLU A 91 13.97 -13.30 -18.68
C GLU A 91 14.39 -14.48 -17.79
N GLU A 92 14.54 -14.27 -16.47
CA GLU A 92 14.83 -15.36 -15.51
C GLU A 92 13.72 -16.45 -15.53
N CYS A 93 12.46 -16.07 -15.76
CA CYS A 93 11.39 -17.04 -15.96
C CYS A 93 11.53 -17.81 -17.29
N LYS A 94 11.94 -17.13 -18.37
CA LYS A 94 12.13 -17.76 -19.68
C LYS A 94 13.24 -18.80 -19.68
N GLU A 95 14.27 -18.63 -18.85
CA GLU A 95 15.34 -19.61 -18.67
C GLU A 95 14.83 -20.93 -18.07
N LYS A 96 13.69 -20.92 -17.38
CA LYS A 96 13.06 -22.09 -16.74
C LYS A 96 12.04 -22.79 -17.65
N ARG A 97 12.20 -22.74 -18.99
CA ARG A 97 11.35 -23.45 -19.94
C ARG A 97 11.45 -24.94 -19.76
N ASP A 98 10.30 -25.62 -19.85
CA ASP A 98 10.27 -27.07 -19.91
C ASP A 98 10.70 -27.57 -21.31
N GLU A 99 10.77 -28.87 -21.48
CA GLU A 99 11.16 -29.56 -22.75
C GLU A 99 10.23 -29.21 -23.93
N ASN A 100 9.01 -28.73 -23.66
CA ASN A 100 8.03 -28.26 -24.65
C ASN A 100 8.14 -26.77 -24.92
N GLY A 101 9.11 -26.08 -24.32
CA GLY A 101 9.28 -24.62 -24.44
C GLY A 101 8.28 -23.79 -23.62
N VAL A 102 7.51 -24.43 -22.73
CA VAL A 102 6.51 -23.75 -21.87
C VAL A 102 7.17 -23.20 -20.62
N VAL A 103 6.88 -21.92 -20.31
CA VAL A 103 7.28 -21.28 -19.07
C VAL A 103 6.10 -21.32 -18.09
N ARG A 104 6.36 -21.80 -16.88
CA ARG A 104 5.41 -21.75 -15.77
C ARG A 104 5.99 -20.97 -14.62
N ALA A 105 5.23 -20.02 -14.10
CA ALA A 105 5.63 -19.21 -12.95
C ALA A 105 4.43 -18.99 -12.03
N ASP A 106 4.70 -18.94 -10.72
CA ASP A 106 3.73 -18.42 -9.74
C ASP A 106 3.70 -16.89 -9.85
N LEU A 107 2.59 -16.36 -10.36
CA LEU A 107 2.40 -14.92 -10.55
C LEU A 107 2.51 -14.16 -9.22
N CYS A 108 1.94 -14.71 -8.14
CA CYS A 108 2.00 -14.04 -6.84
C CYS A 108 3.43 -13.93 -6.31
N ALA A 109 4.21 -15.03 -6.42
CA ALA A 109 5.61 -15.02 -6.01
C ALA A 109 6.46 -14.06 -6.85
N LEU A 110 6.22 -14.03 -8.17
CA LEU A 110 6.91 -13.12 -9.09
C LEU A 110 6.61 -11.65 -8.76
N VAL A 111 5.34 -11.30 -8.59
CA VAL A 111 4.90 -9.96 -8.23
C VAL A 111 5.47 -9.53 -6.88
N ARG A 112 5.45 -10.39 -5.87
CA ARG A 112 6.05 -10.10 -4.55
C ARG A 112 7.53 -9.78 -4.63
N THR A 113 8.29 -10.55 -5.42
CA THR A 113 9.73 -10.32 -5.61
C THR A 113 9.99 -8.97 -6.28
N MET A 114 9.25 -8.65 -7.36
CA MET A 114 9.39 -7.36 -8.04
C MET A 114 9.01 -6.19 -7.13
N LEU A 115 7.90 -6.32 -6.39
CA LEU A 115 7.45 -5.28 -5.46
C LEU A 115 8.40 -5.06 -4.30
N ALA A 116 9.02 -6.10 -3.77
CA ALA A 116 10.02 -5.95 -2.73
C ALA A 116 11.21 -5.09 -3.22
N ARG A 117 11.71 -5.35 -4.42
CA ARG A 117 12.81 -4.59 -5.01
C ARG A 117 12.44 -3.14 -5.32
N ILE A 118 11.29 -2.89 -5.96
CA ILE A 118 10.87 -1.50 -6.25
C ILE A 118 10.56 -0.73 -4.97
N SER A 119 9.96 -1.37 -3.97
CA SER A 119 9.72 -0.76 -2.66
C SER A 119 11.01 -0.39 -1.96
N ALA A 120 12.04 -1.24 -2.03
CA ALA A 120 13.36 -0.94 -1.49
C ALA A 120 13.95 0.32 -2.16
N VAL A 121 13.92 0.41 -3.49
CA VAL A 121 14.42 1.56 -4.25
C VAL A 121 13.67 2.84 -3.87
N THR A 122 12.34 2.83 -3.91
CA THR A 122 11.52 4.02 -3.64
C THR A 122 11.56 4.48 -2.19
N THR A 123 11.79 3.55 -1.26
CA THR A 123 11.96 3.88 0.16
C THR A 123 13.40 4.29 0.48
N GLY A 124 14.37 3.79 -0.26
CA GLY A 124 15.79 4.06 -0.06
C GLY A 124 16.52 2.97 0.73
N ILE A 125 16.10 1.72 0.57
CA ILE A 125 16.77 0.56 1.18
C ILE A 125 17.75 -0.06 0.20
N ASP A 126 19.00 -0.16 0.61
CA ASP A 126 20.08 -0.74 -0.16
C ASP A 126 20.21 -2.26 0.04
N GLY A 127 20.95 -2.92 -0.86
CA GLY A 127 21.32 -4.32 -0.71
C GLY A 127 20.18 -5.31 -0.93
N VAL A 128 19.20 -4.97 -1.77
CA VAL A 128 18.08 -5.84 -2.17
C VAL A 128 18.20 -6.22 -3.66
N ASP A 129 19.40 -6.58 -4.08
CA ASP A 129 19.81 -6.77 -5.48
C ASP A 129 19.95 -8.23 -5.90
N THR A 130 20.19 -9.14 -4.94
CA THR A 130 20.25 -10.59 -5.18
C THR A 130 18.91 -11.26 -4.76
N GLN A 131 18.67 -12.46 -5.26
CA GLN A 131 17.45 -13.22 -4.87
C GLN A 131 17.45 -13.52 -3.37
N GLU A 132 18.58 -13.95 -2.81
CA GLU A 132 18.73 -14.24 -1.38
C GLU A 132 18.40 -13.00 -0.51
N ARG A 133 18.99 -11.84 -0.87
CA ARG A 133 18.76 -10.58 -0.17
C ARG A 133 17.33 -10.09 -0.32
N THR A 134 16.74 -10.26 -1.52
CA THR A 134 15.32 -9.94 -1.77
C THR A 134 14.41 -10.81 -0.91
N ASP A 135 14.69 -12.09 -0.78
CA ASP A 135 13.88 -13.01 0.04
C ASP A 135 14.00 -12.69 1.54
N ALA A 136 15.20 -12.38 2.03
CA ALA A 136 15.42 -11.92 3.39
C ALA A 136 14.67 -10.62 3.69
N PHE A 137 14.80 -9.62 2.80
CA PHE A 137 14.10 -8.34 2.90
C PHE A 137 12.58 -8.53 2.90
N ARG A 138 12.05 -9.32 1.95
CA ARG A 138 10.63 -9.64 1.87
C ARG A 138 10.10 -10.28 3.15
N ASN A 139 10.85 -11.20 3.73
CA ASN A 139 10.47 -11.83 4.99
C ASN A 139 10.32 -10.80 6.13
N TYR A 140 11.22 -9.81 6.22
CA TYR A 140 11.06 -8.69 7.16
C TYR A 140 9.78 -7.90 6.89
N ILE A 141 9.52 -7.51 5.64
CA ILE A 141 8.35 -6.70 5.28
C ILE A 141 7.04 -7.45 5.55
N GLU A 142 6.96 -8.73 5.25
CA GLU A 142 5.80 -9.58 5.53
C GLU A 142 5.51 -9.64 7.03
N GLN A 143 6.53 -9.81 7.86
CA GLN A 143 6.39 -9.84 9.31
C GLN A 143 6.07 -8.46 9.90
N LEU A 144 6.73 -7.39 9.45
CA LEU A 144 6.41 -6.01 9.86
C LEU A 144 4.97 -5.63 9.48
N GLY A 145 4.45 -6.17 8.36
CA GLY A 145 3.07 -6.00 7.94
C GLY A 145 2.04 -6.51 8.94
N THR A 146 2.38 -7.53 9.73
CA THR A 146 1.48 -7.99 10.81
C THR A 146 1.34 -6.93 11.92
N GLY A 147 2.32 -6.05 12.09
CA GLY A 147 2.25 -4.89 13.00
C GLY A 147 1.20 -3.86 12.57
N ALA A 148 0.96 -3.71 11.26
CA ALA A 148 -0.11 -2.83 10.75
C ALA A 148 -1.51 -3.39 11.01
N THR A 149 -1.62 -4.68 11.26
CA THR A 149 -2.89 -5.42 11.38
C THR A 149 -3.06 -6.11 12.72
N VAL A 150 -2.38 -5.65 13.78
CA VAL A 150 -2.48 -6.22 15.15
C VAL A 150 -3.92 -6.32 15.60
N GLU A 151 -4.73 -5.27 15.39
CA GLU A 151 -6.16 -5.25 15.76
C GLU A 151 -6.97 -6.39 15.12
N TRP A 152 -6.45 -7.03 14.07
CA TRP A 152 -7.12 -8.09 13.31
C TRP A 152 -6.59 -9.47 13.65
N SER A 153 -5.57 -9.53 14.52
CA SER A 153 -5.00 -10.78 14.96
C SER A 153 -5.95 -11.52 15.90
N THR A 154 -5.91 -12.84 15.85
CA THR A 154 -6.56 -13.72 16.83
C THR A 154 -5.60 -14.18 17.92
N GLU A 155 -4.31 -13.85 17.79
CA GLU A 155 -3.27 -14.07 18.80
C GLU A 155 -3.35 -12.99 19.90
N ASP A 156 -2.67 -13.19 21.03
CA ASP A 156 -2.49 -12.12 22.02
C ASP A 156 -1.74 -10.93 21.40
N HIS A 157 -2.35 -9.75 21.46
CA HIS A 157 -1.81 -8.56 20.80
C HIS A 157 -0.47 -8.12 21.41
N GLY A 158 -0.26 -8.29 22.71
CA GLY A 158 1.00 -7.97 23.37
C GLY A 158 2.15 -8.87 22.90
N GLU A 159 1.89 -10.16 22.72
CA GLU A 159 2.86 -11.10 22.18
C GLU A 159 3.19 -10.77 20.71
N VAL A 160 2.17 -10.44 19.88
CA VAL A 160 2.37 -10.01 18.51
C VAL A 160 3.23 -8.76 18.44
N ILE A 161 2.92 -7.73 19.23
CA ILE A 161 3.70 -6.49 19.30
C ILE A 161 5.15 -6.77 19.70
N SER A 162 5.38 -7.54 20.75
CA SER A 162 6.72 -7.86 21.24
C SER A 162 7.55 -8.59 20.19
N ARG A 163 6.96 -9.57 19.51
CA ARG A 163 7.61 -10.33 18.43
C ARG A 163 8.01 -9.41 17.27
N ILE A 164 7.13 -8.51 16.86
CA ILE A 164 7.40 -7.63 15.72
C ILE A 164 8.43 -6.55 16.05
N LEU A 165 8.49 -6.07 17.29
CA LEU A 165 9.54 -5.15 17.72
C LEU A 165 10.93 -5.80 17.60
N GLN A 166 11.08 -7.08 17.98
CA GLN A 166 12.33 -7.81 17.78
C GLN A 166 12.68 -7.97 16.29
N ILE A 167 11.68 -8.24 15.44
CA ILE A 167 11.88 -8.33 14.00
C ILE A 167 12.32 -6.97 13.42
N ARG A 168 11.74 -5.87 13.91
CA ARG A 168 12.12 -4.50 13.53
C ARG A 168 13.59 -4.20 13.86
N GLU A 169 14.08 -4.64 15.02
CA GLU A 169 15.50 -4.50 15.38
C GLU A 169 16.41 -5.21 14.37
N GLY A 170 16.05 -6.42 13.95
CA GLY A 170 16.77 -7.16 12.91
C GLY A 170 16.76 -6.42 11.57
N PHE A 171 15.61 -5.93 11.15
CA PHE A 171 15.45 -5.12 9.93
C PHE A 171 16.29 -3.85 9.97
N VAL A 172 16.29 -3.14 11.10
CA VAL A 172 17.11 -1.93 11.29
C VAL A 172 18.60 -2.25 11.16
N LYS A 173 19.05 -3.29 11.82
CA LYS A 173 20.46 -3.68 11.78
C LYS A 173 20.94 -4.11 10.40
N GLU A 174 20.08 -4.84 9.66
CA GLU A 174 20.51 -5.50 8.42
C GLU A 174 20.30 -4.63 7.16
N PHE A 175 19.26 -3.81 7.13
CA PHE A 175 18.84 -3.07 5.95
C PHE A 175 18.73 -1.56 6.18
N TYR A 176 17.91 -1.13 7.15
CA TYR A 176 17.55 0.28 7.33
C TYR A 176 18.76 1.12 7.79
N GLY A 177 19.46 0.72 8.84
CA GLY A 177 20.58 1.47 9.41
C GLY A 177 21.69 1.75 8.38
N PRO A 178 22.24 0.72 7.70
CA PRO A 178 23.23 0.93 6.64
C PRO A 178 22.75 1.84 5.51
N SER A 179 21.46 1.75 5.17
CA SER A 179 20.85 2.59 4.14
C SER A 179 20.74 4.05 4.57
N VAL A 180 20.40 4.30 5.82
CA VAL A 180 20.36 5.66 6.41
C VAL A 180 21.78 6.25 6.46
N GLU A 181 22.76 5.50 6.95
CA GLU A 181 24.15 5.96 7.03
C GLU A 181 24.66 6.43 5.67
N ARG A 182 24.36 5.68 4.61
CA ARG A 182 24.73 6.06 3.24
C ARG A 182 24.03 7.35 2.81
N ARG A 183 22.69 7.51 3.02
CA ARG A 183 21.95 8.72 2.62
C ARG A 183 22.42 9.95 3.38
N VAL A 184 22.61 9.83 4.68
CA VAL A 184 23.15 10.91 5.50
C VAL A 184 24.56 11.32 5.03
N GLY A 185 25.39 10.37 4.61
CA GLY A 185 26.68 10.65 3.97
C GLY A 185 26.53 11.47 2.69
N LEU A 186 25.64 11.07 1.78
CA LEU A 186 25.38 11.79 0.53
C LEU A 186 24.78 13.18 0.77
N ILE A 187 23.90 13.35 1.75
CA ILE A 187 23.34 14.66 2.14
C ILE A 187 24.46 15.59 2.62
N LYS A 188 25.42 15.09 3.42
CA LYS A 188 26.57 15.89 3.86
C LYS A 188 27.46 16.31 2.68
N GLU A 189 27.70 15.43 1.70
CA GLU A 189 28.44 15.80 0.48
C GLU A 189 27.71 16.88 -0.33
N PHE A 190 26.37 16.79 -0.42
CA PHE A 190 25.54 17.83 -1.03
C PHE A 190 25.64 19.17 -0.28
N GLU A 191 25.50 19.17 1.04
CA GLU A 191 25.62 20.36 1.88
C GLU A 191 27.02 21.03 1.80
N ASN A 192 28.07 20.22 1.59
CA ASN A 192 29.44 20.69 1.38
C ASN A 192 29.70 21.17 -0.06
N GLY A 193 28.72 21.06 -0.97
CA GLY A 193 28.86 21.46 -2.37
C GLY A 193 29.65 20.49 -3.26
N ASN A 194 29.88 19.25 -2.78
CA ASN A 194 30.59 18.20 -3.52
C ASN A 194 29.63 17.37 -4.40
N LEU A 195 28.34 17.49 -4.20
CA LEU A 195 27.28 16.78 -4.89
C LEU A 195 26.16 17.76 -5.29
N SER A 196 25.53 17.59 -6.44
CA SER A 196 24.35 18.36 -6.83
C SER A 196 23.06 17.72 -6.31
N GLU A 197 21.96 18.46 -6.27
CA GLU A 197 20.65 17.95 -5.84
C GLU A 197 20.17 16.81 -6.76
N GLU A 198 20.45 16.85 -8.05
CA GLU A 198 20.09 15.83 -9.02
C GLU A 198 20.80 14.50 -8.80
N GLU A 199 21.94 14.52 -8.12
CA GLU A 199 22.73 13.34 -7.77
C GLU A 199 22.28 12.68 -6.47
N LEU A 200 21.46 13.35 -5.66
CA LEU A 200 20.83 12.74 -4.49
C LEU A 200 19.83 11.66 -4.90
N PRO A 201 19.77 10.52 -4.18
CA PRO A 201 18.76 9.51 -4.42
C PRO A 201 17.34 10.07 -4.26
N ARG A 202 16.47 9.70 -5.19
CA ARG A 202 15.02 10.08 -5.15
C ARG A 202 14.25 9.04 -4.34
N ASP A 203 14.42 9.03 -3.03
CA ASP A 203 13.78 8.08 -2.14
C ASP A 203 13.30 8.74 -0.84
N LEU A 204 12.45 7.99 -0.10
CA LEU A 204 11.84 8.50 1.13
C LEU A 204 12.88 8.81 2.21
N ILE A 205 13.86 7.94 2.41
CA ILE A 205 14.89 8.13 3.45
C ILE A 205 15.69 9.41 3.17
N THR A 206 16.15 9.59 1.92
CA THR A 206 16.85 10.82 1.51
C THR A 206 15.99 12.05 1.79
N LEU A 207 14.72 12.01 1.39
CA LEU A 207 13.79 13.14 1.57
C LEU A 207 13.56 13.48 3.05
N MET A 208 13.37 12.46 3.89
CA MET A 208 13.11 12.65 5.32
C MET A 208 14.35 13.24 6.04
N TYR A 209 15.55 12.77 5.72
CA TYR A 209 16.77 13.24 6.34
C TYR A 209 17.24 14.59 5.78
N LEU A 210 17.04 14.88 4.50
CA LEU A 210 17.33 16.18 3.89
C LEU A 210 16.45 17.30 4.49
N HIS A 211 15.22 16.98 4.86
CA HIS A 211 14.25 17.92 5.45
C HIS A 211 13.94 17.59 6.91
N TRP A 212 14.97 17.13 7.63
CA TRP A 212 14.82 16.80 9.05
C TRP A 212 14.19 17.96 9.84
N ASN A 213 13.26 17.64 10.72
CA ASN A 213 12.65 18.60 11.63
C ASN A 213 12.95 18.19 13.08
N GLU A 214 13.53 19.09 13.85
CA GLU A 214 13.92 18.86 15.25
C GLU A 214 12.75 18.49 16.17
N ASN A 215 11.52 18.81 15.76
CA ASN A 215 10.31 18.43 16.50
C ASN A 215 9.85 16.98 16.19
N TRP A 216 10.49 16.29 15.27
CA TRP A 216 10.16 14.90 14.98
C TRP A 216 10.80 13.97 16.02
N ASP A 217 10.06 12.93 16.34
CA ASP A 217 10.61 11.76 17.02
C ASP A 217 11.71 11.13 16.16
N GLU A 218 12.83 10.72 16.78
CA GLU A 218 14.00 10.15 16.08
C GLU A 218 13.65 8.88 15.28
N GLU A 219 12.64 8.12 15.70
CA GLU A 219 12.16 6.93 15.00
C GLU A 219 11.16 7.23 13.87
N LEU A 220 10.73 8.48 13.71
CA LEU A 220 9.72 8.81 12.71
C LEU A 220 10.13 8.42 11.28
N PRO A 221 11.36 8.67 10.79
CA PRO A 221 11.76 8.21 9.46
C PRO A 221 11.72 6.69 9.31
N LEU A 222 12.02 5.93 10.37
CA LEU A 222 11.89 4.47 10.38
C LEU A 222 10.41 4.05 10.26
N ARG A 223 9.52 4.68 11.02
CA ARG A 223 8.07 4.39 10.99
C ARG A 223 7.46 4.74 9.63
N GLU A 224 7.83 5.87 9.04
CA GLU A 224 7.40 6.23 7.67
C GLU A 224 7.95 5.24 6.63
N SER A 225 9.22 4.87 6.73
CA SER A 225 9.83 3.87 5.83
C SER A 225 9.12 2.51 5.95
N THR A 226 8.85 2.07 7.16
CA THR A 226 8.11 0.83 7.42
C THR A 226 6.69 0.89 6.81
N LEU A 227 5.99 2.03 6.97
CA LEU A 227 4.68 2.24 6.35
C LEU A 227 4.75 2.09 4.82
N TYR A 228 5.70 2.77 4.16
CA TYR A 228 5.85 2.72 2.71
C TYR A 228 6.14 1.30 2.20
N LEU A 229 7.04 0.59 2.87
CA LEU A 229 7.39 -0.79 2.53
C LEU A 229 6.19 -1.74 2.65
N VAL A 230 5.46 -1.67 3.76
CA VAL A 230 4.29 -2.52 4.00
C VAL A 230 3.15 -2.17 3.04
N ALA A 231 2.85 -0.88 2.86
CA ALA A 231 1.75 -0.44 2.00
C ALA A 231 1.98 -0.78 0.53
N SER A 232 3.21 -0.59 0.02
CA SER A 232 3.53 -0.83 -1.40
C SER A 232 3.56 -2.30 -1.78
N SER A 233 3.99 -3.18 -0.86
CA SER A 233 4.19 -4.59 -1.18
C SER A 233 2.89 -5.40 -1.13
N GLN A 234 2.09 -5.26 -0.08
CA GLN A 234 0.95 -6.14 0.16
C GLN A 234 -0.25 -5.82 -0.73
N THR A 235 -0.58 -4.55 -0.89
CA THR A 235 -1.76 -4.12 -1.64
C THR A 235 -1.65 -4.45 -3.13
N THR A 236 -0.49 -4.19 -3.73
CA THR A 236 -0.26 -4.45 -5.15
C THR A 236 -0.13 -5.96 -5.45
N THR A 237 0.45 -6.74 -4.52
CA THR A 237 0.47 -8.21 -4.62
C THR A 237 -0.94 -8.80 -4.67
N HIS A 238 -1.90 -8.16 -4.01
CA HIS A 238 -3.30 -8.55 -4.10
C HIS A 238 -3.95 -8.10 -5.42
N ALA A 239 -3.71 -6.86 -5.84
CA ALA A 239 -4.39 -6.25 -6.98
C ALA A 239 -3.99 -6.84 -8.34
N VAL A 240 -2.68 -7.08 -8.58
CA VAL A 240 -2.17 -7.52 -9.88
C VAL A 240 -2.70 -8.90 -10.31
N PRO A 241 -2.72 -9.95 -9.46
CA PRO A 241 -3.30 -11.23 -9.85
C PRO A 241 -4.79 -11.14 -10.18
N HIS A 242 -5.57 -10.36 -9.44
CA HIS A 242 -6.99 -10.14 -9.76
C HIS A 242 -7.18 -9.46 -11.11
N LEU A 243 -6.40 -8.43 -11.41
CA LEU A 243 -6.41 -7.80 -12.73
C LEU A 243 -6.12 -8.79 -13.84
N MET A 244 -5.09 -9.64 -13.68
CA MET A 244 -4.71 -10.62 -14.69
C MET A 244 -5.79 -11.68 -14.94
N ILE A 245 -6.46 -12.14 -13.87
CA ILE A 245 -7.58 -13.08 -13.98
C ILE A 245 -8.73 -12.42 -14.73
N HIS A 246 -9.14 -11.21 -14.35
CA HIS A 246 -10.21 -10.48 -15.00
C HIS A 246 -9.93 -10.16 -16.46
N LEU A 247 -8.71 -9.75 -16.80
CA LEU A 247 -8.34 -9.53 -18.20
C LEU A 247 -8.35 -10.82 -19.00
N HIS A 248 -7.90 -11.95 -18.41
CA HIS A 248 -7.97 -13.25 -19.07
C HIS A 248 -9.41 -13.65 -19.38
N GLU A 249 -10.32 -13.57 -18.40
CA GLU A 249 -11.74 -13.86 -18.56
C GLU A 249 -12.38 -12.93 -19.59
N TRP A 250 -12.11 -11.62 -19.48
CA TRP A 250 -12.62 -10.60 -20.40
C TRP A 250 -12.25 -10.89 -21.85
N PHE A 251 -11.00 -11.18 -22.14
CA PHE A 251 -10.54 -11.47 -23.50
C PHE A 251 -11.06 -12.79 -24.06
N GLN A 252 -11.49 -13.72 -23.22
CA GLN A 252 -12.20 -14.92 -23.67
C GLN A 252 -13.64 -14.62 -24.08
N GLU A 253 -14.31 -13.74 -23.35
CA GLU A 253 -15.70 -13.33 -23.62
C GLU A 253 -15.77 -12.23 -24.70
N HIS A 254 -14.72 -11.42 -24.83
CA HIS A 254 -14.60 -10.28 -25.74
C HIS A 254 -13.32 -10.38 -26.60
N PRO A 255 -13.24 -11.33 -27.54
CA PRO A 255 -12.04 -11.52 -28.37
C PRO A 255 -11.70 -10.31 -29.23
N GLU A 256 -12.67 -9.44 -29.55
CA GLU A 256 -12.46 -8.17 -30.26
C GLU A 256 -11.59 -7.18 -29.47
N ASP A 257 -11.55 -7.29 -28.15
CA ASP A 257 -10.72 -6.44 -27.29
C ASP A 257 -9.29 -6.98 -27.07
N TYR A 258 -8.97 -8.16 -27.61
CA TYR A 258 -7.69 -8.83 -27.31
C TYR A 258 -6.47 -7.98 -27.64
N GLU A 259 -6.51 -7.17 -28.70
CA GLU A 259 -5.40 -6.27 -29.07
C GLU A 259 -5.21 -5.12 -28.10
N LYS A 260 -6.22 -4.78 -27.26
CA LYS A 260 -6.14 -3.76 -26.20
C LYS A 260 -5.26 -4.17 -25.02
N ARG A 261 -4.79 -5.43 -24.97
CA ARG A 261 -3.77 -5.86 -24.00
C ARG A 261 -2.46 -5.07 -24.09
N PHE A 262 -2.25 -4.32 -25.16
CA PHE A 262 -1.12 -3.41 -25.35
C PHE A 262 -1.50 -1.92 -25.21
N ASP A 263 -2.77 -1.62 -24.99
CA ASP A 263 -3.26 -0.26 -24.81
C ASP A 263 -3.13 0.15 -23.32
N ARG A 264 -2.29 1.17 -23.09
CA ARG A 264 -2.00 1.66 -21.73
C ARG A 264 -3.24 2.21 -21.03
N ASP A 265 -4.09 2.95 -21.75
CA ASP A 265 -5.28 3.57 -21.16
C ASP A 265 -6.34 2.53 -20.82
N PHE A 266 -6.53 1.55 -21.70
CA PHE A 266 -7.39 0.39 -21.40
C PHE A 266 -6.90 -0.40 -20.19
N LEU A 267 -5.60 -0.72 -20.12
CA LEU A 267 -5.03 -1.45 -18.98
C LEU A 267 -5.13 -0.67 -17.68
N LYS A 268 -5.00 0.67 -17.72
CA LYS A 268 -5.19 1.53 -16.56
C LYS A 268 -6.64 1.50 -16.06
N GLN A 269 -7.61 1.61 -16.96
CA GLN A 269 -9.04 1.51 -16.62
C GLN A 269 -9.38 0.13 -16.04
N ALA A 270 -8.89 -0.92 -16.69
CA ALA A 270 -9.02 -2.29 -16.20
C ALA A 270 -8.42 -2.47 -14.78
N GLY A 271 -7.28 -1.85 -14.52
CA GLY A 271 -6.64 -1.85 -13.20
C GLY A 271 -7.52 -1.18 -12.13
N HIS A 272 -8.09 -0.01 -12.43
CA HIS A 272 -9.00 0.68 -11.52
C HIS A 272 -10.26 -0.17 -11.24
N GLU A 273 -10.82 -0.80 -12.26
CA GLU A 273 -12.00 -1.65 -12.13
C GLU A 273 -11.70 -2.92 -11.31
N ALA A 274 -10.54 -3.54 -11.52
CA ALA A 274 -10.10 -4.67 -10.70
C ALA A 274 -9.96 -4.29 -9.23
N ILE A 275 -9.36 -3.12 -8.93
CA ILE A 275 -9.24 -2.60 -7.56
C ILE A 275 -10.62 -2.27 -6.98
N ARG A 276 -11.54 -1.70 -7.75
CA ARG A 276 -12.92 -1.45 -7.29
C ARG A 276 -13.57 -2.73 -6.79
N LEU A 277 -13.43 -3.83 -7.54
CA LEU A 277 -14.01 -5.13 -7.19
C LEU A 277 -13.24 -5.86 -6.08
N HIS A 278 -11.93 -5.72 -6.04
CA HIS A 278 -11.03 -6.46 -5.14
C HIS A 278 -10.11 -5.50 -4.39
N LEU A 279 -10.70 -4.68 -3.52
CA LEU A 279 -9.94 -3.72 -2.73
C LEU A 279 -9.08 -4.46 -1.68
N PRO A 280 -7.76 -4.20 -1.62
CA PRO A 280 -6.87 -4.84 -0.64
C PRO A 280 -7.22 -4.53 0.80
N SER A 281 -7.74 -3.31 1.08
CA SER A 281 -8.23 -2.89 2.38
C SER A 281 -9.75 -2.78 2.33
N PRO A 282 -10.51 -3.79 2.80
CA PRO A 282 -11.97 -3.84 2.60
C PRO A 282 -12.75 -2.89 3.51
N ALA A 283 -12.12 -2.37 4.57
CA ALA A 283 -12.74 -1.47 5.52
C ALA A 283 -11.75 -0.45 6.07
N LEU A 284 -12.26 0.75 6.39
CA LEU A 284 -11.56 1.74 7.22
C LEU A 284 -12.43 2.15 8.39
N LEU A 285 -11.77 2.35 9.53
CA LEU A 285 -12.44 2.81 10.74
C LEU A 285 -12.28 4.32 10.90
N ARG A 286 -13.30 4.95 11.47
CA ARG A 286 -13.31 6.36 11.82
C ARG A 286 -13.81 6.54 13.24
N ILE A 287 -13.30 7.55 13.93
CA ILE A 287 -13.77 7.97 15.26
C ILE A 287 -14.34 9.38 15.13
N ALA A 288 -15.56 9.58 15.62
CA ALA A 288 -16.19 10.89 15.63
C ALA A 288 -15.51 11.84 16.64
N LEU A 289 -15.20 13.05 16.23
CA LEU A 289 -14.58 14.09 17.06
C LEU A 289 -15.62 14.94 17.79
N GLN A 290 -16.88 14.82 17.42
CA GLN A 290 -18.06 15.47 18.00
C GLN A 290 -19.30 14.67 17.62
N ASP A 291 -20.48 15.02 18.18
CA ASP A 291 -21.74 14.49 17.72
C ASP A 291 -21.98 14.86 16.26
N VAL A 292 -22.29 13.88 15.41
CA VAL A 292 -22.56 14.04 13.97
C VAL A 292 -23.86 13.35 13.62
N THR A 293 -24.71 14.04 12.86
CA THR A 293 -25.88 13.44 12.21
C THR A 293 -25.61 13.35 10.72
N LEU A 294 -25.64 12.12 10.18
CA LEU A 294 -25.45 11.86 8.75
C LEU A 294 -26.69 12.22 7.92
N SER A 295 -26.51 12.27 6.61
CA SER A 295 -27.57 12.62 5.65
C SER A 295 -28.81 11.69 5.68
N ASN A 296 -28.67 10.51 6.27
CA ASN A 296 -29.76 9.53 6.48
C ASN A 296 -30.33 9.56 7.92
N ASP A 297 -30.14 10.64 8.66
CA ASP A 297 -30.57 10.85 10.05
C ASP A 297 -29.94 9.89 11.09
N VAL A 298 -28.89 9.15 10.72
CA VAL A 298 -28.15 8.34 11.69
C VAL A 298 -27.25 9.24 12.54
N GLU A 299 -27.44 9.17 13.86
CA GLU A 299 -26.59 9.87 14.84
C GLU A 299 -25.36 9.02 15.18
N ILE A 300 -24.21 9.68 15.22
CA ILE A 300 -22.94 9.15 15.70
C ILE A 300 -22.46 10.10 16.82
N LYS A 301 -22.20 9.55 17.99
CA LYS A 301 -21.79 10.33 19.15
C LYS A 301 -20.28 10.57 19.15
N GLU A 302 -19.85 11.66 19.81
CA GLU A 302 -18.44 11.94 20.05
C GLU A 302 -17.73 10.73 20.66
N GLY A 303 -16.56 10.39 20.11
CA GLY A 303 -15.77 9.21 20.49
C GLY A 303 -16.28 7.87 19.92
N GLU A 304 -17.44 7.83 19.28
CA GLU A 304 -17.97 6.61 18.70
C GLU A 304 -17.13 6.18 17.50
N ARG A 305 -16.80 4.88 17.46
CA ARG A 305 -16.04 4.25 16.35
C ARG A 305 -17.03 3.68 15.34
N VAL A 306 -16.79 3.94 14.06
CA VAL A 306 -17.61 3.45 12.95
C VAL A 306 -16.74 2.78 11.88
N ALA A 307 -17.31 1.84 11.13
CA ALA A 307 -16.63 1.15 10.02
C ALA A 307 -17.25 1.53 8.68
N CYS A 308 -16.41 2.01 7.76
CA CYS A 308 -16.72 2.22 6.35
C CYS A 308 -16.33 0.97 5.58
N LEU A 309 -17.28 0.21 5.06
CA LEU A 309 -17.04 -1.04 4.33
C LEU A 309 -17.02 -0.77 2.83
N PHE A 310 -15.84 -0.90 2.22
CA PHE A 310 -15.64 -0.58 0.81
C PHE A 310 -16.18 -1.65 -0.15
N THR A 311 -16.08 -2.93 0.23
CA THR A 311 -16.50 -4.01 -0.65
C THR A 311 -17.96 -3.88 -1.08
N PRO A 312 -18.96 -3.66 -0.19
CA PRO A 312 -20.32 -3.39 -0.60
C PRO A 312 -20.50 -2.00 -1.22
N ALA A 313 -19.86 -0.95 -0.70
CA ALA A 313 -19.97 0.41 -1.24
C ALA A 313 -19.50 0.48 -2.70
N ASN A 314 -18.36 -0.16 -3.03
CA ASN A 314 -17.86 -0.23 -4.40
C ASN A 314 -18.71 -1.08 -5.36
N ARG A 315 -19.71 -1.77 -4.86
CA ARG A 315 -20.68 -2.56 -5.64
C ARG A 315 -22.11 -1.99 -5.56
N ASP A 316 -22.23 -0.74 -5.16
CA ASP A 316 -23.50 -0.04 -5.08
C ASP A 316 -24.05 0.19 -6.49
N LYS A 317 -25.23 -0.40 -6.76
CA LYS A 317 -25.89 -0.29 -8.07
C LYS A 317 -26.36 1.12 -8.39
N THR A 318 -26.60 1.95 -7.38
CA THR A 318 -27.02 3.34 -7.58
C THR A 318 -25.90 4.19 -8.17
N VAL A 319 -24.65 3.80 -7.93
CA VAL A 319 -23.44 4.49 -8.41
C VAL A 319 -22.84 3.80 -9.63
N PHE A 320 -22.74 2.47 -9.60
CA PHE A 320 -22.00 1.69 -10.61
C PHE A 320 -22.92 0.96 -11.62
N GLY A 321 -24.24 1.11 -11.50
CA GLY A 321 -25.20 0.50 -12.43
C GLY A 321 -25.56 -0.95 -12.09
N ASN A 322 -26.37 -1.57 -12.96
CA ASN A 322 -26.88 -2.93 -12.71
C ASN A 322 -25.78 -4.00 -12.73
N ASP A 323 -24.70 -3.76 -13.43
CA ASP A 323 -23.51 -4.61 -13.55
C ASP A 323 -22.42 -4.27 -12.52
N ALA A 324 -22.76 -3.56 -11.43
CA ALA A 324 -21.83 -3.12 -10.38
C ALA A 324 -20.97 -4.24 -9.78
N ARG A 325 -21.40 -5.51 -9.88
CA ARG A 325 -20.68 -6.69 -9.39
C ARG A 325 -19.82 -7.37 -10.44
N SER A 326 -19.93 -6.96 -11.70
CA SER A 326 -19.18 -7.53 -12.82
C SER A 326 -18.00 -6.64 -13.17
N PHE A 327 -16.93 -7.25 -13.65
CA PHE A 327 -15.77 -6.53 -14.18
C PHE A 327 -16.16 -5.91 -15.53
N ASN A 328 -15.88 -4.62 -15.68
CA ASN A 328 -16.10 -3.88 -16.92
C ASN A 328 -14.97 -2.86 -17.10
N PRO A 329 -13.96 -3.14 -17.93
CA PRO A 329 -12.80 -2.27 -18.12
C PRO A 329 -13.09 -0.92 -18.76
N TYR A 330 -14.35 -0.69 -19.19
CA TYR A 330 -14.82 0.59 -19.77
C TYR A 330 -15.63 1.45 -18.79
N ARG A 331 -15.64 1.09 -17.51
CA ARG A 331 -16.40 1.83 -16.48
C ARG A 331 -15.73 3.15 -16.13
#